data_a171f5b805db101635df5f65065e01d1
#
_entry.id   a171f5b805db101635df5f65065e01d1
#
_cell.length_a   1.000
_cell.length_b   1.000
_cell.length_c   1.000
_cell.angle_alpha   90.00
_cell.angle_beta   90.00
_cell.angle_gamma   90.00
#
_symmetry.space_group_name_H-M   'P 1'
#
loop_
_entity.id
_entity.type
_entity.pdbx_description
1 polymer ?
#
loop_
_entity_poly.entity_id
_entity_poly.type
_entity_poly.pdbx_seq_one_letter_code
_entity_poly.pdbx_strand_id
1 'polypeptide(L)'
;VPAALLPDGANPGATASPAQAASASASVAPAPSLATPAATLLAVPGDLPSSVLLNRPDVRAAEYTLRGAYASIGAARAAFFPSITLTASAGTASNALSGLFDGGNGTWSFAPQIRLPIFDAGRNRANLQIAETARDTALAQYDKAVQTAFREVADALAERATLAERLQAQQSLQ
;
A
#
# COMPACT_ATOMS: atom_id res chain seq x y z
N VAL A 1 5.08 36.01 21.85
CA VAL A 1 4.82 36.37 23.27
C VAL A 1 3.45 37.03 23.32
N PRO A 2 2.49 36.75 24.21
CA PRO A 2 2.47 35.95 25.44
C PRO A 2 1.51 34.74 25.34
N ALA A 3 1.69 33.66 26.05
CA ALA A 3 1.54 33.31 27.47
C ALA A 3 0.10 33.26 27.99
N ALA A 4 -0.24 32.05 28.46
CA ALA A 4 -1.10 31.71 29.59
C ALA A 4 -2.62 31.72 29.43
N LEU A 5 -3.25 30.58 29.68
CA LEU A 5 -4.07 30.39 30.90
C LEU A 5 -4.57 28.92 31.02
N LEU A 6 -4.08 28.23 32.00
CA LEU A 6 -4.76 27.13 32.70
C LEU A 6 -5.77 27.73 33.70
N PRO A 7 -6.85 27.04 34.04
CA PRO A 7 -7.29 27.02 35.41
C PRO A 7 -7.21 25.66 36.07
N ASP A 8 -6.61 25.70 37.18
CA ASP A 8 -6.59 24.85 38.33
C ASP A 8 -8.00 24.70 38.95
N GLY A 9 -8.27 23.60 39.64
CA GLY A 9 -9.48 23.54 40.43
C GLY A 9 -9.87 22.16 40.97
N ALA A 10 -9.14 21.75 42.01
CA ALA A 10 -9.68 21.22 43.30
C ALA A 10 -10.37 19.86 43.33
N ASN A 11 -9.64 18.93 43.95
CA ASN A 11 -10.13 17.91 44.87
C ASN A 11 -10.70 18.53 46.14
N PRO A 12 -11.75 17.99 46.85
CA PRO A 12 -11.45 17.17 48.01
C PRO A 12 -12.42 16.01 48.33
N GLY A 13 -11.84 14.92 48.78
CA GLY A 13 -12.11 14.29 50.09
C GLY A 13 -13.38 13.44 50.24
N ALA A 14 -13.17 12.23 50.66
CA ALA A 14 -13.66 11.67 51.94
C ALA A 14 -13.59 10.13 51.91
N THR A 15 -12.70 9.60 52.73
CA THR A 15 -12.93 8.73 53.90
C THR A 15 -13.54 7.34 53.65
N ALA A 16 -12.66 6.39 53.74
CA ALA A 16 -12.60 5.31 54.73
C ALA A 16 -13.86 4.54 55.07
N SER A 17 -13.84 3.24 54.89
CA SER A 17 -13.75 2.28 56.02
C SER A 17 -13.92 0.82 55.54
N PRO A 18 -13.40 -0.13 56.26
CA PRO A 18 -13.09 -1.46 55.77
C PRO A 18 -14.11 -2.53 56.13
N ALA A 19 -13.81 -3.72 55.68
CA ALA A 19 -14.39 -5.01 56.10
C ALA A 19 -15.59 -5.52 55.33
N GLN A 20 -15.29 -6.51 54.51
CA GLN A 20 -15.78 -7.86 54.77
C GLN A 20 -15.07 -8.85 53.87
N ALA A 21 -14.29 -9.69 54.51
CA ALA A 21 -13.76 -10.92 53.92
C ALA A 21 -14.92 -11.86 53.65
N ALA A 22 -15.21 -12.08 52.39
CA ALA A 22 -15.99 -13.20 51.92
C ALA A 22 -15.06 -14.11 51.11
N SER A 23 -14.68 -15.20 51.73
CA SER A 23 -14.01 -16.35 51.12
C SER A 23 -14.93 -16.92 50.04
N ALA A 24 -14.77 -16.44 48.81
CA ALA A 24 -15.34 -17.11 47.64
C ALA A 24 -14.29 -18.10 47.15
N SER A 25 -14.50 -19.35 47.42
CA SER A 25 -13.83 -20.47 46.77
C SER A 25 -13.98 -20.32 45.29
N ALA A 26 -12.96 -19.82 44.64
CA ALA A 26 -12.89 -19.80 43.18
C ALA A 26 -12.80 -21.25 42.70
N SER A 27 -13.93 -21.77 42.28
CA SER A 27 -14.00 -22.96 41.44
C SER A 27 -13.17 -22.64 40.20
N VAL A 28 -11.99 -23.25 40.12
CA VAL A 28 -11.17 -23.21 38.90
C VAL A 28 -11.98 -23.93 37.84
N ALA A 29 -12.62 -23.15 36.96
CA ALA A 29 -13.19 -23.67 35.75
C ALA A 29 -12.06 -24.33 34.96
N PRO A 30 -12.24 -25.54 34.42
CA PRO A 30 -11.26 -26.18 33.59
C PRO A 30 -10.94 -25.25 32.44
N ALA A 31 -9.64 -24.93 32.27
CA ALA A 31 -9.15 -24.15 31.12
C ALA A 31 -9.74 -24.79 29.83
N PRO A 32 -10.25 -23.98 28.90
CA PRO A 32 -10.70 -24.52 27.63
C PRO A 32 -9.54 -25.27 27.02
N SER A 33 -9.69 -26.56 26.86
CA SER A 33 -8.78 -27.42 26.14
C SER A 33 -8.63 -26.85 24.75
N LEU A 34 -7.47 -26.27 24.46
CA LEU A 34 -7.07 -25.84 23.12
C LEU A 34 -6.73 -27.09 22.27
N ALA A 35 -7.63 -28.04 22.29
CA ALA A 35 -7.72 -29.05 21.26
C ALA A 35 -8.31 -28.39 20.02
N THR A 36 -7.62 -27.41 19.47
CA THR A 36 -7.86 -27.01 18.10
C THR A 36 -7.57 -28.24 17.24
N PRO A 37 -8.56 -28.76 16.51
CA PRO A 37 -8.29 -29.87 15.63
C PRO A 37 -7.26 -29.40 14.61
N ALA A 38 -6.02 -29.85 14.75
CA ALA A 38 -4.97 -29.75 13.74
C ALA A 38 -5.34 -30.51 12.43
N ALA A 39 -6.63 -30.77 12.25
CA ALA A 39 -7.15 -31.77 11.35
C ALA A 39 -7.89 -31.22 10.15
N THR A 40 -7.50 -30.07 9.63
CA THR A 40 -7.87 -29.75 8.23
C THR A 40 -6.92 -28.73 7.64
N LEU A 41 -5.63 -28.96 7.74
CA LEU A 41 -4.73 -28.43 6.71
C LEU A 41 -5.14 -29.18 5.43
N LEU A 42 -5.92 -28.51 4.57
CA LEU A 42 -6.24 -29.03 3.25
C LEU A 42 -4.93 -29.58 2.66
N ALA A 43 -4.96 -30.87 2.33
CA ALA A 43 -3.80 -31.48 1.70
C ALA A 43 -3.60 -30.81 0.35
N VAL A 44 -2.68 -29.86 0.29
CA VAL A 44 -2.31 -29.21 -0.96
C VAL A 44 -1.69 -30.28 -1.85
N PRO A 45 -2.25 -30.60 -3.04
CA PRO A 45 -1.66 -31.56 -3.97
C PRO A 45 -0.23 -31.15 -4.31
N GLY A 46 0.70 -32.13 -4.36
CA GLY A 46 2.10 -31.84 -4.71
C GLY A 46 2.32 -31.59 -6.20
N ASP A 47 1.30 -31.80 -7.02
CA ASP A 47 1.28 -31.68 -8.48
C ASP A 47 0.60 -30.40 -8.99
N LEU A 48 0.57 -29.34 -8.14
CA LEU A 48 0.01 -28.06 -8.54
C LEU A 48 0.74 -27.50 -9.77
N PRO A 49 0.00 -27.09 -10.82
CA PRO A 49 0.63 -26.51 -12.00
C PRO A 49 1.34 -25.20 -11.64
N SER A 50 2.50 -24.96 -12.25
CA SER A 50 3.30 -23.74 -12.03
C SER A 50 2.53 -22.43 -12.31
N SER A 51 1.44 -22.50 -13.09
CA SER A 51 0.53 -21.37 -13.34
C SER A 51 -0.10 -20.80 -12.07
N VAL A 52 -0.24 -21.58 -11.00
CA VAL A 52 -0.75 -21.11 -9.71
C VAL A 52 0.19 -20.09 -9.09
N LEU A 53 1.51 -20.21 -9.32
CA LEU A 53 2.52 -19.25 -8.84
C LEU A 53 2.36 -17.87 -9.47
N LEU A 54 1.87 -17.79 -10.71
CA LEU A 54 1.61 -16.52 -11.40
C LEU A 54 0.43 -15.74 -10.77
N ASN A 55 -0.44 -16.42 -10.00
CA ASN A 55 -1.54 -15.78 -9.29
C ASN A 55 -1.14 -15.26 -7.89
N ARG A 56 0.10 -15.49 -7.47
CA ARG A 56 0.61 -14.96 -6.20
C ARG A 56 0.59 -13.43 -6.22
N PRO A 57 0.19 -12.79 -5.12
CA PRO A 57 0.07 -11.33 -5.07
C PRO A 57 1.41 -10.60 -5.22
N ASP A 58 2.51 -11.18 -4.74
CA ASP A 58 3.87 -10.65 -4.87
C ASP A 58 4.37 -10.68 -6.32
N VAL A 59 4.16 -11.79 -7.05
CA VAL A 59 4.51 -11.92 -8.47
C VAL A 59 3.66 -10.95 -9.31
N ARG A 60 2.36 -10.87 -9.04
CA ARG A 60 1.47 -9.92 -9.73
C ARG A 60 1.84 -8.47 -9.44
N ALA A 61 2.24 -8.14 -8.21
CA ALA A 61 2.71 -6.78 -7.89
C ALA A 61 3.97 -6.41 -8.69
N ALA A 62 4.93 -7.34 -8.81
CA ALA A 62 6.12 -7.15 -9.62
C ALA A 62 5.77 -7.00 -11.13
N GLU A 63 4.80 -7.78 -11.63
CA GLU A 63 4.30 -7.67 -13.01
C GLU A 63 3.67 -6.29 -13.28
N TYR A 64 2.81 -5.80 -12.38
CA TYR A 64 2.22 -4.46 -12.52
C TYR A 64 3.26 -3.35 -12.44
N THR A 65 4.29 -3.51 -11.60
CA THR A 65 5.42 -2.57 -11.54
C THR A 65 6.17 -2.53 -12.88
N LEU A 66 6.42 -3.69 -13.48
CA LEU A 66 7.04 -3.79 -14.79
C LEU A 66 6.17 -3.14 -15.88
N ARG A 67 4.86 -3.38 -15.87
CA ARG A 67 3.92 -2.72 -16.80
C ARG A 67 3.92 -1.19 -16.63
N GLY A 68 3.99 -0.70 -15.39
CA GLY A 68 4.13 0.72 -15.10
C GLY A 68 5.42 1.32 -15.67
N ALA A 69 6.53 0.58 -15.57
CA ALA A 69 7.81 1.00 -16.16
C ALA A 69 7.75 1.07 -17.70
N TYR A 70 7.08 0.13 -18.37
CA TYR A 70 6.82 0.21 -19.82
C TYR A 70 5.98 1.43 -20.18
N ALA A 71 4.94 1.73 -19.44
CA ALA A 71 4.12 2.92 -19.65
C ALA A 71 4.91 4.22 -19.47
N SER A 72 5.86 4.25 -18.52
CA SER A 72 6.74 5.39 -18.26
C SER A 72 7.66 5.71 -19.46
N ILE A 73 8.11 4.69 -20.20
CA ILE A 73 8.84 4.91 -21.48
C ILE A 73 7.93 5.63 -22.49
N GLY A 74 6.66 5.24 -22.58
CA GLY A 74 5.68 5.93 -23.43
C GLY A 74 5.53 7.40 -23.05
N ALA A 75 5.43 7.70 -21.77
CA ALA A 75 5.36 9.07 -21.25
C ALA A 75 6.65 9.88 -21.55
N ALA A 76 7.82 9.26 -21.38
CA ALA A 76 9.11 9.90 -21.72
C ALA A 76 9.23 10.20 -23.22
N ARG A 77 8.73 9.32 -24.09
CA ARG A 77 8.65 9.57 -25.53
C ARG A 77 7.65 10.67 -25.87
N ALA A 78 6.53 10.75 -25.15
CA ALA A 78 5.55 11.82 -25.37
C ALA A 78 6.12 13.22 -25.09
N ALA A 79 7.16 13.35 -24.23
CA ALA A 79 7.81 14.62 -23.95
C ALA A 79 8.55 15.25 -25.15
N PHE A 80 8.77 14.49 -26.23
CA PHE A 80 9.31 15.02 -27.49
C PHE A 80 8.26 15.70 -28.38
N PHE A 81 6.99 15.48 -28.10
CA PHE A 81 5.87 16.04 -28.85
C PHE A 81 5.38 17.34 -28.22
N PRO A 82 4.65 18.17 -28.99
CA PRO A 82 4.03 19.38 -28.46
C PRO A 82 3.02 19.03 -27.34
N SER A 83 3.08 19.77 -26.24
CA SER A 83 2.02 19.76 -25.23
C SER A 83 1.01 20.87 -25.51
N ILE A 84 -0.28 20.54 -25.47
CA ILE A 84 -1.37 21.48 -25.65
C ILE A 84 -2.07 21.63 -24.32
N THR A 85 -2.07 22.83 -23.78
CA THR A 85 -2.81 23.21 -22.58
C THR A 85 -3.93 24.17 -22.95
N LEU A 86 -5.10 23.95 -22.38
CA LEU A 86 -6.26 24.81 -22.53
C LEU A 86 -6.66 25.32 -21.15
N THR A 87 -6.65 26.65 -21.00
CA THR A 87 -7.15 27.31 -19.81
C THR A 87 -8.40 28.09 -20.19
N ALA A 88 -9.49 27.82 -19.48
CA ALA A 88 -10.73 28.59 -19.62
C ALA A 88 -11.16 29.05 -18.22
N SER A 89 -11.59 30.30 -18.14
CA SER A 89 -12.18 30.85 -16.92
C SER A 89 -13.43 31.65 -17.27
N ALA A 90 -14.41 31.59 -16.40
CA ALA A 90 -15.61 32.38 -16.44
C ALA A 90 -15.90 32.92 -15.04
N GLY A 91 -16.32 34.16 -14.95
CA GLY A 91 -16.57 34.80 -13.67
C GLY A 91 -17.23 36.15 -13.82
N THR A 92 -17.35 36.87 -12.74
CA THR A 92 -17.81 38.28 -12.74
C THR A 92 -16.69 39.16 -12.19
N ALA A 93 -16.56 40.36 -12.74
CA ALA A 93 -15.61 41.37 -12.28
C ALA A 93 -16.30 42.72 -12.14
N SER A 94 -16.09 43.39 -10.99
CA SER A 94 -16.65 44.72 -10.71
C SER A 94 -15.66 45.52 -9.88
N ASN A 95 -15.72 46.86 -10.04
CA ASN A 95 -14.93 47.78 -9.21
C ASN A 95 -15.51 47.99 -7.81
N ALA A 96 -16.77 47.56 -7.58
CA ALA A 96 -17.44 47.66 -6.29
C ALA A 96 -18.10 46.31 -5.96
N LEU A 97 -18.10 45.93 -4.69
CA LEU A 97 -18.67 44.68 -4.22
C LEU A 97 -20.17 44.56 -4.54
N SER A 98 -20.90 45.68 -4.47
CA SER A 98 -22.33 45.74 -4.78
C SER A 98 -22.67 45.43 -6.22
N GLY A 99 -21.76 45.68 -7.16
CA GLY A 99 -21.96 45.44 -8.59
C GLY A 99 -21.48 44.07 -9.08
N LEU A 100 -20.95 43.22 -8.20
CA LEU A 100 -20.32 41.95 -8.61
C LEU A 100 -21.27 40.97 -9.29
N PHE A 101 -22.55 41.01 -8.91
CA PHE A 101 -23.61 40.14 -9.42
C PHE A 101 -24.61 40.88 -10.34
N ASP A 102 -24.33 42.15 -10.69
CA ASP A 102 -25.18 42.89 -11.62
C ASP A 102 -25.00 42.35 -13.07
N GLY A 103 -26.08 42.49 -13.84
CA GLY A 103 -26.07 42.08 -15.25
C GLY A 103 -25.06 42.91 -16.05
N GLY A 104 -24.20 42.22 -16.83
CA GLY A 104 -23.21 42.88 -17.67
C GLY A 104 -21.76 42.79 -17.17
N ASN A 105 -21.53 42.32 -15.93
CA ASN A 105 -20.20 42.20 -15.34
C ASN A 105 -19.58 40.80 -15.55
N GLY A 106 -20.18 39.96 -16.39
CA GLY A 106 -19.66 38.66 -16.76
C GLY A 106 -18.36 38.79 -17.56
N THR A 107 -17.34 38.08 -17.14
CA THR A 107 -16.06 37.98 -17.84
C THR A 107 -15.78 36.54 -18.18
N TRP A 108 -15.19 36.28 -19.33
CA TRP A 108 -14.70 34.99 -19.69
C TRP A 108 -13.34 35.09 -20.39
N SER A 109 -12.52 34.10 -20.23
CA SER A 109 -11.26 33.97 -20.96
C SER A 109 -11.08 32.53 -21.46
N PHE A 110 -10.47 32.41 -22.63
CA PHE A 110 -10.15 31.16 -23.27
C PHE A 110 -8.75 31.29 -23.87
N ALA A 111 -7.79 30.55 -23.31
CA ALA A 111 -6.38 30.67 -23.65
C ALA A 111 -5.80 29.28 -24.00
N PRO A 112 -5.82 28.85 -25.26
CA PRO A 112 -5.08 27.69 -25.71
C PRO A 112 -3.60 28.03 -25.79
N GLN A 113 -2.73 27.13 -25.30
CA GLN A 113 -1.28 27.27 -25.36
C GLN A 113 -0.67 25.98 -25.91
N ILE A 114 0.21 26.11 -26.91
CA ILE A 114 1.00 25.01 -27.44
C ILE A 114 2.46 25.26 -27.04
N ARG A 115 3.09 24.23 -26.43
CA ARG A 115 4.50 24.27 -26.06
C ARG A 115 5.23 23.11 -26.70
N LEU A 116 6.21 23.39 -27.55
CA LEU A 116 7.12 22.43 -28.19
C LEU A 116 8.56 22.73 -27.75
N PRO A 117 9.26 21.82 -27.07
CA PRO A 117 10.67 21.98 -26.79
C PRO A 117 11.48 21.68 -28.06
N ILE A 118 12.04 22.73 -28.69
CA ILE A 118 12.88 22.58 -29.90
C ILE A 118 14.33 22.27 -29.48
N PHE A 119 14.77 22.85 -28.37
CA PHE A 119 16.11 22.65 -27.82
C PHE A 119 16.04 22.54 -26.30
N ASP A 120 16.50 21.40 -25.77
CA ASP A 120 16.46 21.08 -24.32
C ASP A 120 17.81 20.56 -23.78
N ALA A 121 18.91 20.77 -24.55
CA ALA A 121 20.26 20.30 -24.20
C ALA A 121 20.32 18.77 -23.91
N GLY A 122 19.46 17.98 -24.55
CA GLY A 122 19.44 16.52 -24.39
C GLY A 122 18.68 16.00 -23.17
N ARG A 123 18.00 16.87 -22.43
CA ARG A 123 17.24 16.47 -21.23
C ARG A 123 16.18 15.38 -21.52
N ASN A 124 15.39 15.54 -22.58
CA ASN A 124 14.36 14.55 -22.94
C ASN A 124 14.99 13.20 -23.31
N ARG A 125 16.15 13.21 -23.99
CA ARG A 125 16.89 11.99 -24.31
C ARG A 125 17.41 11.29 -23.04
N ALA A 126 17.97 12.05 -22.10
CA ALA A 126 18.40 11.52 -20.81
C ALA A 126 17.25 10.95 -20.00
N ASN A 127 16.10 11.63 -19.97
CA ASN A 127 14.89 11.15 -19.30
C ASN A 127 14.37 9.84 -19.94
N LEU A 128 14.42 9.72 -21.26
CA LEU A 128 14.07 8.48 -21.94
C LEU A 128 15.01 7.34 -21.54
N GLN A 129 16.30 7.58 -21.50
CA GLN A 129 17.29 6.59 -21.08
C GLN A 129 17.08 6.15 -19.62
N ILE A 130 16.74 7.09 -18.73
CA ILE A 130 16.39 6.77 -17.33
C ILE A 130 15.16 5.85 -17.29
N ALA A 131 14.12 6.14 -18.08
CA ALA A 131 12.92 5.32 -18.13
C ALA A 131 13.21 3.90 -18.68
N GLU A 132 14.08 3.78 -19.67
CA GLU A 132 14.52 2.49 -20.22
C GLU A 132 15.31 1.68 -19.18
N THR A 133 16.23 2.32 -18.45
CA THR A 133 16.98 1.67 -17.36
C THR A 133 16.06 1.25 -16.20
N ALA A 134 15.05 2.07 -15.87
CA ALA A 134 14.05 1.74 -14.87
C ALA A 134 13.23 0.50 -15.27
N ARG A 135 12.87 0.36 -16.55
CA ARG A 135 12.22 -0.85 -17.07
C ARG A 135 13.12 -2.08 -16.90
N ASP A 136 14.42 -1.99 -17.23
CA ASP A 136 15.36 -3.12 -17.10
C ASP A 136 15.51 -3.53 -15.63
N THR A 137 15.55 -2.56 -14.74
CA THR A 137 15.54 -2.81 -13.29
C THR A 137 14.26 -3.51 -12.83
N ALA A 138 13.09 -3.05 -13.31
CA ALA A 138 11.81 -3.66 -12.98
C ALA A 138 11.70 -5.10 -13.54
N LEU A 139 12.27 -5.37 -14.72
CA LEU A 139 12.35 -6.71 -15.29
C LEU A 139 13.18 -7.65 -14.40
N ALA A 140 14.37 -7.21 -13.98
CA ALA A 140 15.20 -8.00 -13.09
C ALA A 140 14.52 -8.26 -11.72
N GLN A 141 13.74 -7.30 -11.22
CA GLN A 141 12.95 -7.48 -9.99
C GLN A 141 11.81 -8.48 -10.18
N TYR A 142 11.15 -8.46 -11.33
CA TYR A 142 10.13 -9.45 -11.67
C TYR A 142 10.71 -10.85 -11.74
N ASP A 143 11.83 -11.05 -12.43
CA ASP A 143 12.53 -12.34 -12.52
C ASP A 143 12.93 -12.84 -11.12
N LYS A 144 13.45 -11.96 -10.27
CA LYS A 144 13.77 -12.27 -8.88
C LYS A 144 12.53 -12.71 -8.10
N ALA A 145 11.40 -12.01 -8.23
CA ALA A 145 10.16 -12.36 -7.54
C ALA A 145 9.67 -13.75 -7.95
N VAL A 146 9.70 -14.05 -9.24
CA VAL A 146 9.34 -15.38 -9.79
C VAL A 146 10.25 -16.46 -9.21
N GLN A 147 11.57 -16.26 -9.25
CA GLN A 147 12.54 -17.24 -8.71
C GLN A 147 12.37 -17.46 -7.21
N THR A 148 12.09 -16.38 -6.46
CA THR A 148 11.83 -16.45 -5.02
C THR A 148 10.57 -17.25 -4.75
N ALA A 149 9.48 -17.01 -5.50
CA ALA A 149 8.23 -17.73 -5.37
C ALA A 149 8.40 -19.23 -5.64
N PHE A 150 9.18 -19.63 -6.65
CA PHE A 150 9.49 -21.03 -6.91
C PHE A 150 10.29 -21.66 -5.77
N ARG A 151 11.30 -20.96 -5.23
CA ARG A 151 12.11 -21.45 -4.11
C ARG A 151 11.26 -21.67 -2.87
N GLU A 152 10.44 -20.69 -2.50
CA GLU A 152 9.57 -20.78 -1.32
C GLU A 152 8.62 -21.98 -1.40
N VAL A 153 8.05 -22.25 -2.57
CA VAL A 153 7.19 -23.43 -2.76
C VAL A 153 8.00 -24.73 -2.66
N ALA A 154 9.19 -24.77 -3.25
CA ALA A 154 10.06 -25.96 -3.15
C ALA A 154 10.45 -26.22 -1.68
N ASP A 155 10.82 -25.18 -0.94
CA ASP A 155 11.17 -25.28 0.47
C ASP A 155 9.97 -25.74 1.31
N ALA A 156 8.79 -25.19 1.09
CA ALA A 156 7.56 -25.58 1.78
C ALA A 156 7.16 -27.05 1.50
N LEU A 157 7.36 -27.52 0.27
CA LEU A 157 7.12 -28.93 -0.09
C LEU A 157 8.12 -29.85 0.59
N ALA A 158 9.41 -29.48 0.67
CA ALA A 158 10.43 -30.22 1.37
C ALA A 158 10.17 -30.30 2.88
N GLU A 159 9.79 -29.16 3.50
CA GLU A 159 9.39 -29.13 4.90
C GLU A 159 8.19 -30.03 5.18
N ARG A 160 7.17 -29.99 4.30
CA ARG A 160 6.00 -30.84 4.42
C ARG A 160 6.35 -32.33 4.38
N ALA A 161 7.29 -32.72 3.52
CA ALA A 161 7.72 -34.13 3.41
C ALA A 161 8.31 -34.66 4.73
N THR A 162 8.97 -33.81 5.52
CA THR A 162 9.60 -34.16 6.81
C THR A 162 8.71 -33.92 8.03
N LEU A 163 7.58 -33.23 7.87
CA LEU A 163 6.72 -32.81 8.98
C LEU A 163 6.13 -34.00 9.75
N ALA A 164 5.71 -35.05 9.03
CA ALA A 164 5.13 -36.25 9.65
C ALA A 164 6.14 -36.97 10.56
N GLU A 165 7.39 -37.11 10.12
CA GLU A 165 8.46 -37.71 10.90
C GLU A 165 8.81 -36.89 12.14
N ARG A 166 8.85 -35.55 11.98
CA ARG A 166 9.09 -34.63 13.11
C ARG A 166 7.99 -34.70 14.16
N LEU A 167 6.72 -34.76 13.76
CA LEU A 167 5.59 -34.90 14.68
C LEU A 167 5.65 -36.23 15.43
N GLN A 168 5.96 -37.33 14.74
CA GLN A 168 6.11 -38.64 15.34
C GLN A 168 7.26 -38.66 16.35
N ALA A 169 8.40 -38.08 16.01
CA ALA A 169 9.56 -37.96 16.92
C ALA A 169 9.22 -37.13 18.17
N GLN A 170 8.49 -36.02 18.03
CA GLN A 170 8.06 -35.20 19.19
C GLN A 170 7.04 -35.94 20.08
N GLN A 171 6.11 -36.69 19.50
CA GLN A 171 5.17 -37.49 20.28
C GLN A 171 5.83 -38.63 21.05
N SER A 172 6.93 -39.17 20.55
CA SER A 172 7.69 -40.24 21.24
C SER A 172 8.53 -39.70 22.41
N LEU A 173 8.75 -38.39 22.50
CA LEU A 173 9.51 -37.75 23.58
C LEU A 173 8.60 -37.28 24.77
N GLN A 174 7.29 -37.39 24.64
CA GLN A 174 6.31 -37.10 25.70
C GLN A 174 5.86 -38.39 26.38
#